data_9c5b84b5e2f7f4354ce48657c2e3da9e
#
_entry.id   9c5b84b5e2f7f4354ce48657c2e3da9e
#
_cell.length_a   1.000
_cell.length_b   1.000
_cell.length_c   1.000
_cell.angle_alpha   90.00
_cell.angle_beta   90.00
_cell.angle_gamma   90.00
#
_symmetry.space_group_name_H-M   'P 1'
#
loop_
_entity.id
_entity.type
_entity.pdbx_description
1 polymer ?
#
loop_
_entity_poly.entity_id
_entity_poly.type
_entity_poly.pdbx_seq_one_letter_code
_entity_poly.pdbx_strand_id
1 'polypeptide(L)'
;MFTKKLILAASLSVILASQAANAVIGPIKISLNNEYRTSTPVIGAIATSIKLDKSDIKKTGATTFVNLLEKIPSISFEGGPGNLAAVRIRGSESKHTLLLIDGQKVTITGGQPNFKMIPLNQISRIEILKGPFSSLYGPGAIGGVINVFTDKDTNSITSSSIDSSYGSNGTKQSSFNTYYKNDASYLDFTFTDFITDGIDATHKTTGGDDDLDPSDRQTFGLNMGGDIGENTSVSLNMIDSRANIMYDNPDPAGKYENDLRQIGLGVTQKFSDRFETRVDINDQNILRHGSKYELNTISIVNELGFDSSKLSVGLMNSADKDVGNNREIKHTDVFTQWQGLIIDNEVSIGARIIDYDKFSTHTTYNFNWARDLSSTLRVNGSYGTASHLPNHYEQNLNIVADQTTLKPEKSTNLEIGLSGDYDWGNTEFKIYKSKLKDAFKYFSASPAYYKNDGIVNIRGAELSIGTDFLGWDIDTSIDYNKAIAASTGLQKGRRPNRSISLNLSKTSGKWKRNINWIAKSRSWDQDSNTNGWGQTAAELGGYGLLNLSTRYDFTEDLSIYLNRNNALDKNYEMATGYKTPGKTTTLGLTYNF
;
A
#
# COMPACT_ATOMS: atom_id res chain seq x y z
N MET A 1 20.50 -4.23 29.09
CA MET A 1 19.20 -4.88 29.40
C MET A 1 18.60 -5.58 28.18
N PHE A 2 18.90 -5.11 26.95
CA PHE A 2 18.44 -5.66 25.67
C PHE A 2 18.90 -7.08 25.34
N THR A 3 20.15 -7.41 25.61
CA THR A 3 20.75 -8.73 25.31
C THR A 3 20.09 -9.89 26.06
N LYS A 4 19.61 -9.68 27.30
CA LYS A 4 18.97 -10.74 28.09
C LYS A 4 17.54 -11.08 27.61
N LYS A 5 16.79 -10.09 27.10
CA LYS A 5 15.43 -10.33 26.57
C LYS A 5 15.46 -11.02 25.19
N LEU A 6 16.49 -10.72 24.36
CA LEU A 6 16.68 -11.36 23.06
C LEU A 6 17.04 -12.85 23.22
N ILE A 7 17.90 -13.17 24.19
CA ILE A 7 18.32 -14.55 24.50
C ILE A 7 17.14 -15.36 25.06
N LEU A 8 16.24 -14.75 25.84
CA LEU A 8 15.06 -15.44 26.39
C LEU A 8 14.01 -15.76 25.31
N ALA A 9 13.80 -14.87 24.33
CA ALA A 9 12.89 -15.11 23.21
C ALA A 9 13.43 -16.18 22.24
N ALA A 10 14.73 -16.16 21.97
CA ALA A 10 15.38 -17.19 21.17
C ALA A 10 15.41 -18.55 21.89
N SER A 11 15.61 -18.58 23.20
CA SER A 11 15.59 -19.82 23.98
C SER A 11 14.16 -20.41 24.14
N LEU A 12 13.11 -19.57 24.19
CA LEU A 12 11.74 -20.05 24.21
C LEU A 12 11.33 -20.68 22.87
N SER A 13 11.81 -20.12 21.74
CA SER A 13 11.60 -20.68 20.41
C SER A 13 12.23 -22.07 20.24
N VAL A 14 13.43 -22.25 20.78
CA VAL A 14 14.15 -23.52 20.71
C VAL A 14 13.51 -24.60 21.60
N ILE A 15 12.97 -24.23 22.78
CA ILE A 15 12.33 -25.17 23.70
C ILE A 15 10.98 -25.65 23.14
N LEU A 16 10.22 -24.80 22.46
CA LEU A 16 8.97 -25.18 21.79
C LEU A 16 9.24 -26.08 20.57
N ALA A 17 10.33 -25.87 19.85
CA ALA A 17 10.71 -26.69 18.70
C ALA A 17 11.11 -28.13 19.08
N SER A 18 11.74 -28.33 20.25
CA SER A 18 12.20 -29.64 20.67
C SER A 18 11.08 -30.60 21.08
N GLN A 19 9.87 -30.12 21.37
CA GLN A 19 8.72 -30.97 21.70
C GLN A 19 7.84 -31.32 20.49
N ALA A 20 7.95 -30.58 19.37
CA ALA A 20 7.13 -30.80 18.17
C ALA A 20 7.73 -31.84 17.18
N ALA A 21 8.97 -32.30 17.39
CA ALA A 21 9.73 -33.11 16.42
C ALA A 21 9.27 -34.58 16.29
N ASN A 22 8.25 -35.04 17.03
CA ASN A 22 7.86 -36.46 17.07
C ASN A 22 6.55 -36.81 16.34
N ALA A 23 5.99 -35.95 15.51
CA ALA A 23 4.77 -36.26 14.77
C ALA A 23 5.05 -36.41 13.27
N VAL A 24 4.87 -37.62 12.74
CA VAL A 24 5.03 -37.94 11.30
C VAL A 24 3.83 -37.40 10.52
N ILE A 25 4.04 -36.48 9.57
CA ILE A 25 2.96 -35.93 8.75
C ILE A 25 3.45 -35.53 7.36
N GLY A 26 2.58 -35.71 6.36
CA GLY A 26 2.88 -35.52 4.95
C GLY A 26 3.17 -34.07 4.52
N PRO A 27 3.73 -33.87 3.32
CA PRO A 27 4.32 -32.60 2.91
C PRO A 27 3.26 -31.49 2.76
N ILE A 28 3.44 -30.39 3.47
CA ILE A 28 2.71 -29.13 3.26
C ILE A 28 3.43 -28.40 2.13
N LYS A 29 2.73 -28.14 1.00
CA LYS A 29 3.26 -27.27 -0.05
C LYS A 29 3.26 -25.85 0.46
N ILE A 30 4.43 -25.30 0.68
CA ILE A 30 4.65 -23.89 1.08
C ILE A 30 4.67 -23.06 -0.20
N SER A 31 3.68 -22.22 -0.41
CA SER A 31 3.69 -21.19 -1.43
C SER A 31 3.74 -19.83 -0.74
N LEU A 32 4.68 -18.99 -1.15
CA LEU A 32 4.93 -17.67 -0.58
C LEU A 32 3.81 -16.69 -1.00
N ASN A 33 2.72 -16.64 -0.27
CA ASN A 33 1.73 -15.58 -0.37
C ASN A 33 1.79 -14.74 0.90
N ASN A 34 2.36 -13.55 0.79
CA ASN A 34 2.65 -12.68 1.93
C ASN A 34 1.44 -11.87 2.45
N GLU A 35 0.20 -12.33 2.24
CA GLU A 35 -0.99 -11.64 2.75
C GLU A 35 -0.93 -11.39 4.27
N TYR A 36 -0.14 -12.19 5.02
CA TYR A 36 -0.07 -12.11 6.47
C TYR A 36 1.35 -12.05 7.05
N ARG A 37 2.37 -11.60 6.32
CA ARG A 37 3.78 -11.76 6.71
C ARG A 37 4.18 -13.20 7.03
N THR A 38 3.40 -14.15 6.61
CA THR A 38 3.58 -15.58 6.85
C THR A 38 3.57 -16.29 5.52
N SER A 39 4.25 -17.41 5.43
CA SER A 39 4.09 -18.31 4.29
C SER A 39 2.62 -18.73 4.20
N THR A 40 2.08 -18.93 3.05
CA THR A 40 0.66 -19.15 2.68
C THR A 40 -0.32 -19.42 3.81
N PRO A 41 -1.46 -18.72 3.86
CA PRO A 41 -2.53 -19.09 4.76
C PRO A 41 -2.93 -20.55 4.51
N VAL A 42 -3.10 -21.33 5.56
CA VAL A 42 -3.67 -22.69 5.50
C VAL A 42 -5.10 -22.65 4.95
N ILE A 43 -5.70 -21.48 4.99
CA ILE A 43 -7.07 -21.14 4.64
C ILE A 43 -7.09 -19.87 3.79
N GLY A 44 -8.06 -19.75 2.90
CA GLY A 44 -8.23 -18.60 2.00
C GLY A 44 -8.21 -17.26 2.74
N ALA A 45 -7.94 -16.18 2.02
CA ALA A 45 -7.91 -14.83 2.60
C ALA A 45 -9.25 -14.50 3.27
N ILE A 46 -9.24 -14.32 4.60
CA ILE A 46 -10.45 -13.98 5.37
C ILE A 46 -10.65 -12.47 5.37
N ALA A 47 -9.58 -11.70 5.22
CA ALA A 47 -9.62 -10.24 5.25
C ALA A 47 -9.99 -9.65 3.87
N THR A 48 -10.55 -8.45 3.89
CA THR A 48 -10.82 -7.71 2.64
C THR A 48 -9.53 -7.33 1.96
N SER A 49 -9.24 -7.98 0.85
CA SER A 49 -8.05 -7.72 0.05
C SER A 49 -8.41 -7.49 -1.43
N ILE A 50 -7.58 -6.70 -2.10
CA ILE A 50 -7.54 -6.59 -3.55
C ILE A 50 -6.17 -7.09 -3.96
N LYS A 51 -6.13 -8.07 -4.86
CA LYS A 51 -4.90 -8.58 -5.45
C LYS A 51 -4.91 -8.25 -6.93
N LEU A 52 -3.88 -7.59 -7.41
CA LEU A 52 -3.68 -7.28 -8.81
C LEU A 52 -2.34 -7.85 -9.24
N ASP A 53 -2.35 -8.79 -10.14
CA ASP A 53 -1.13 -9.30 -10.78
C ASP A 53 -0.69 -8.39 -11.94
N LYS A 54 0.44 -8.71 -12.54
CA LYS A 54 0.99 -7.92 -13.66
C LYS A 54 0.05 -7.84 -14.85
N SER A 55 -0.77 -8.87 -15.11
CA SER A 55 -1.74 -8.90 -16.19
C SER A 55 -2.91 -7.97 -15.88
N ASP A 56 -3.40 -7.97 -14.65
CA ASP A 56 -4.47 -7.09 -14.19
C ASP A 56 -4.02 -5.62 -14.20
N ILE A 57 -2.80 -5.35 -13.74
CA ILE A 57 -2.21 -4.01 -13.81
C ILE A 57 -2.18 -3.51 -15.26
N LYS A 58 -1.70 -4.34 -16.20
CA LYS A 58 -1.68 -3.98 -17.64
C LYS A 58 -3.07 -3.77 -18.21
N LYS A 59 -4.08 -4.57 -17.83
CA LYS A 59 -5.48 -4.40 -18.27
C LYS A 59 -6.04 -3.02 -17.88
N THR A 60 -5.61 -2.43 -16.76
CA THR A 60 -6.12 -1.12 -16.34
C THR A 60 -5.68 0.03 -17.25
N GLY A 61 -4.64 -0.13 -18.07
CA GLY A 61 -4.03 0.95 -18.86
C GLY A 61 -3.43 2.08 -18.01
N ALA A 62 -3.16 1.83 -16.73
CA ALA A 62 -2.50 2.78 -15.86
C ALA A 62 -1.06 3.05 -16.33
N THR A 63 -0.63 4.30 -16.26
CA THR A 63 0.72 4.74 -16.66
C THR A 63 1.64 4.97 -15.46
N THR A 64 1.07 5.20 -14.28
CA THR A 64 1.80 5.34 -13.02
C THR A 64 1.12 4.55 -11.91
N PHE A 65 1.85 4.27 -10.83
CA PHE A 65 1.30 3.59 -9.66
C PHE A 65 0.13 4.39 -9.03
N VAL A 66 0.27 5.70 -8.92
CA VAL A 66 -0.80 6.59 -8.45
C VAL A 66 -2.04 6.48 -9.33
N ASN A 67 -1.86 6.51 -10.67
CA ASN A 67 -2.97 6.36 -11.61
C ASN A 67 -3.67 4.99 -11.51
N LEU A 68 -2.93 3.93 -11.21
CA LEU A 68 -3.51 2.62 -10.93
C LEU A 68 -4.40 2.65 -9.69
N LEU A 69 -3.88 3.17 -8.57
CA LEU A 69 -4.62 3.24 -7.32
C LEU A 69 -5.87 4.14 -7.42
N GLU A 70 -5.82 5.20 -8.25
CA GLU A 70 -6.97 6.09 -8.51
C GLU A 70 -8.19 5.35 -9.10
N LYS A 71 -7.94 4.27 -9.83
CA LYS A 71 -8.98 3.44 -10.47
C LYS A 71 -9.71 2.53 -9.47
N ILE A 72 -9.25 2.46 -8.21
CA ILE A 72 -9.86 1.65 -7.15
C ILE A 72 -10.86 2.50 -6.35
N PRO A 73 -12.17 2.17 -6.34
CA PRO A 73 -13.21 3.03 -5.75
C PRO A 73 -13.03 3.37 -4.27
N SER A 74 -12.62 2.39 -3.46
CA SER A 74 -12.39 2.57 -2.01
C SER A 74 -11.16 3.40 -1.66
N ILE A 75 -10.40 3.83 -2.68
CA ILE A 75 -9.22 4.68 -2.53
C ILE A 75 -9.55 6.09 -3.00
N SER A 76 -9.25 7.07 -2.17
CA SER A 76 -9.29 8.47 -2.52
C SER A 76 -7.90 9.09 -2.48
N PHE A 77 -7.71 10.10 -3.28
CA PHE A 77 -6.45 10.81 -3.43
C PHE A 77 -6.58 12.26 -3.00
N GLU A 78 -5.46 12.79 -2.60
CA GLU A 78 -5.23 14.21 -2.43
C GLU A 78 -3.84 14.55 -2.98
N GLY A 79 -3.71 15.67 -3.63
CA GLY A 79 -2.46 16.19 -4.13
C GLY A 79 -2.48 16.46 -5.62
N GLY A 80 -1.82 17.56 -5.98
CA GLY A 80 -1.56 17.95 -7.37
C GLY A 80 -0.37 17.21 -7.97
N PRO A 81 -0.01 17.55 -9.22
CA PRO A 81 1.09 16.91 -9.95
C PRO A 81 2.42 16.95 -9.22
N GLY A 82 2.88 18.02 -8.69
CA GLY A 82 4.17 18.12 -7.99
C GLY A 82 4.15 17.58 -6.55
N ASN A 83 3.00 17.47 -5.92
CA ASN A 83 2.90 17.12 -4.49
C ASN A 83 2.88 15.60 -4.26
N LEU A 84 3.09 15.19 -3.00
CA LEU A 84 2.90 13.80 -2.59
C LEU A 84 1.47 13.35 -2.91
N ALA A 85 1.34 12.18 -3.51
CA ALA A 85 0.04 11.56 -3.66
C ALA A 85 -0.42 11.01 -2.31
N ALA A 86 -1.30 11.75 -1.62
CA ALA A 86 -1.90 11.29 -0.38
C ALA A 86 -2.97 10.24 -0.70
N VAL A 87 -2.67 8.98 -0.40
CA VAL A 87 -3.57 7.83 -0.62
C VAL A 87 -4.33 7.53 0.65
N ARG A 88 -5.65 7.51 0.56
CA ARG A 88 -6.56 7.20 1.68
C ARG A 88 -7.41 5.98 1.36
N ILE A 89 -7.35 4.99 2.22
CA ILE A 89 -8.20 3.79 2.12
C ILE A 89 -9.44 4.00 2.99
N ARG A 90 -10.65 3.79 2.44
CA ARG A 90 -11.93 3.89 3.17
C ARG A 90 -12.12 5.20 3.95
N GLY A 91 -11.61 6.31 3.43
CA GLY A 91 -11.74 7.62 4.07
C GLY A 91 -10.89 7.84 5.33
N SER A 92 -9.88 7.00 5.60
CA SER A 92 -8.85 7.22 6.62
C SER A 92 -7.95 8.43 6.28
N GLU A 93 -6.97 8.77 7.11
CA GLU A 93 -5.92 9.72 6.73
C GLU A 93 -4.86 9.03 5.87
N SER A 94 -4.12 9.79 5.06
CA SER A 94 -3.07 9.23 4.21
C SER A 94 -1.92 8.60 5.01
N LYS A 95 -1.59 9.15 6.16
CA LYS A 95 -0.61 8.59 7.10
C LYS A 95 -1.07 7.27 7.74
N HIS A 96 -2.34 6.92 7.62
CA HIS A 96 -2.94 5.66 8.07
C HIS A 96 -2.85 4.53 7.04
N THR A 97 -2.28 4.79 5.87
CA THR A 97 -2.01 3.79 4.83
C THR A 97 -0.56 3.37 4.92
N LEU A 98 -0.31 2.12 5.29
CA LEU A 98 1.02 1.56 5.33
C LEU A 98 1.42 1.09 3.93
N LEU A 99 2.58 1.55 3.44
CA LEU A 99 3.17 1.09 2.18
C LEU A 99 4.32 0.14 2.46
N LEU A 100 4.29 -1.02 1.82
CA LEU A 100 5.35 -2.00 1.86
C LEU A 100 5.89 -2.25 0.45
N ILE A 101 7.18 -2.54 0.33
CA ILE A 101 7.82 -3.12 -0.85
C ILE A 101 8.42 -4.45 -0.42
N ASP A 102 8.01 -5.54 -1.08
CA ASP A 102 8.45 -6.91 -0.76
C ASP A 102 8.30 -7.25 0.73
N GLY A 103 7.18 -6.80 1.33
CA GLY A 103 6.87 -6.99 2.75
C GLY A 103 7.59 -6.04 3.71
N GLN A 104 8.49 -5.19 3.23
CA GLN A 104 9.26 -4.25 4.04
C GLN A 104 8.64 -2.85 4.04
N LYS A 105 8.47 -2.26 5.23
CA LYS A 105 7.90 -0.92 5.38
C LYS A 105 8.81 0.12 4.71
N VAL A 106 8.21 0.99 3.88
CA VAL A 106 8.91 2.09 3.18
C VAL A 106 8.40 3.48 3.56
N THR A 107 7.92 3.60 4.77
CA THR A 107 7.32 4.85 5.27
C THR A 107 7.96 5.20 6.60
N ILE A 108 8.43 6.44 6.74
CA ILE A 108 8.88 6.98 8.02
C ILE A 108 7.77 6.86 9.07
N THR A 109 8.15 6.67 10.33
CA THR A 109 7.20 6.53 11.43
C THR A 109 6.26 7.73 11.51
N GLY A 110 4.96 7.47 11.53
CA GLY A 110 3.92 8.50 11.55
C GLY A 110 3.82 9.32 10.27
N GLY A 111 4.64 9.04 9.26
CA GLY A 111 4.68 9.77 8.01
C GLY A 111 3.69 9.26 6.96
N GLN A 112 3.52 10.05 5.93
CA GLN A 112 2.74 9.69 4.74
C GLN A 112 3.66 9.00 3.72
N PRO A 113 3.24 7.88 3.12
CA PRO A 113 3.99 7.22 2.05
C PRO A 113 4.16 8.10 0.81
N ASN A 114 5.30 7.96 0.11
CA ASN A 114 5.49 8.57 -1.19
C ASN A 114 5.30 7.55 -2.32
N PHE A 115 4.07 7.42 -2.80
CA PHE A 115 3.70 6.48 -3.86
C PHE A 115 4.31 6.81 -5.22
N LYS A 116 4.79 8.03 -5.44
CA LYS A 116 5.41 8.44 -6.71
C LYS A 116 6.81 7.87 -6.90
N MET A 117 7.46 7.39 -5.83
CA MET A 117 8.82 6.83 -5.91
C MET A 117 8.87 5.42 -6.49
N ILE A 118 7.73 4.76 -6.68
CA ILE A 118 7.65 3.38 -7.16
C ILE A 118 7.17 3.38 -8.62
N PRO A 119 8.01 2.98 -9.60
CA PRO A 119 7.61 2.84 -10.98
C PRO A 119 6.65 1.65 -11.16
N LEU A 120 5.55 1.88 -11.89
CA LEU A 120 4.53 0.85 -12.11
C LEU A 120 5.07 -0.38 -12.86
N ASN A 121 6.01 -0.20 -13.75
CA ASN A 121 6.63 -1.27 -14.55
C ASN A 121 7.54 -2.22 -13.74
N GLN A 122 8.00 -1.79 -12.56
CA GLN A 122 8.75 -2.65 -11.63
C GLN A 122 7.82 -3.51 -10.75
N ILE A 123 6.54 -3.23 -10.76
CA ILE A 123 5.56 -3.93 -9.95
C ILE A 123 5.13 -5.22 -10.65
N SER A 124 5.31 -6.35 -9.99
CA SER A 124 4.81 -7.66 -10.42
C SER A 124 3.40 -7.93 -9.90
N ARG A 125 3.14 -7.55 -8.67
CA ARG A 125 1.87 -7.75 -7.97
C ARG A 125 1.64 -6.68 -6.92
N ILE A 126 0.39 -6.36 -6.67
CA ILE A 126 -0.04 -5.47 -5.59
C ILE A 126 -1.09 -6.20 -4.75
N GLU A 127 -0.94 -6.11 -3.45
CA GLU A 127 -1.95 -6.54 -2.49
C GLU A 127 -2.39 -5.35 -1.63
N ILE A 128 -3.69 -5.10 -1.59
CA ILE A 128 -4.28 -4.00 -0.81
C ILE A 128 -5.18 -4.62 0.25
N LEU A 129 -4.75 -4.55 1.49
CA LEU A 129 -5.52 -4.98 2.65
C LEU A 129 -6.26 -3.78 3.22
N LYS A 130 -7.58 -3.87 3.35
CA LYS A 130 -8.42 -2.76 3.84
C LYS A 130 -8.83 -3.00 5.29
N GLY A 131 -8.55 -2.03 6.15
CA GLY A 131 -8.85 -2.08 7.59
C GLY A 131 -7.59 -2.14 8.46
N PRO A 132 -7.75 -2.43 9.77
CA PRO A 132 -6.66 -2.36 10.73
C PRO A 132 -5.82 -3.63 10.73
N PHE A 133 -4.59 -3.53 10.27
CA PHE A 133 -3.61 -4.62 10.21
C PHE A 133 -2.38 -4.39 11.08
N SER A 134 -2.45 -3.49 12.07
CA SER A 134 -1.29 -3.22 12.95
C SER A 134 -0.85 -4.40 13.78
N SER A 135 -1.72 -5.38 14.06
CA SER A 135 -1.36 -6.63 14.73
C SER A 135 -0.37 -7.48 13.92
N LEU A 136 -0.39 -7.37 12.58
CA LEU A 136 0.50 -8.11 11.69
C LEU A 136 1.67 -7.28 11.19
N TYR A 137 1.38 -6.06 10.72
CA TYR A 137 2.36 -5.21 10.02
C TYR A 137 2.97 -4.11 10.90
N GLY A 138 2.52 -3.99 12.15
CA GLY A 138 3.00 -2.96 13.07
C GLY A 138 2.24 -1.63 12.94
N PRO A 139 2.74 -0.57 13.59
CA PRO A 139 2.06 0.72 13.64
C PRO A 139 1.96 1.37 12.26
N GLY A 140 0.85 2.11 12.04
CA GLY A 140 0.58 2.83 10.79
C GLY A 140 -0.49 2.20 9.89
N ALA A 141 -0.87 0.93 10.11
CA ALA A 141 -1.88 0.23 9.33
C ALA A 141 -3.29 0.40 9.90
N ILE A 142 -3.77 1.64 10.07
CA ILE A 142 -5.13 1.96 10.54
C ILE A 142 -6.16 1.84 9.40
N GLY A 143 -5.87 2.46 8.26
CA GLY A 143 -6.72 2.43 7.07
C GLY A 143 -6.53 1.17 6.24
N GLY A 144 -5.32 0.66 6.23
CA GLY A 144 -4.94 -0.53 5.49
C GLY A 144 -3.46 -0.59 5.15
N VAL A 145 -3.13 -1.61 4.36
CA VAL A 145 -1.77 -1.88 3.87
C VAL A 145 -1.81 -1.97 2.35
N ILE A 146 -0.88 -1.34 1.69
CA ILE A 146 -0.58 -1.56 0.27
C ILE A 146 0.78 -2.22 0.21
N ASN A 147 0.83 -3.49 -0.18
CA ASN A 147 2.06 -4.25 -0.34
C ASN A 147 2.35 -4.40 -1.83
N VAL A 148 3.48 -3.89 -2.25
CA VAL A 148 3.98 -3.96 -3.63
C VAL A 148 5.04 -5.04 -3.69
N PHE A 149 4.90 -5.95 -4.63
CA PHE A 149 5.89 -6.98 -4.91
C PHE A 149 6.61 -6.64 -6.21
N THR A 150 7.91 -6.71 -6.16
CA THR A 150 8.79 -6.40 -7.30
C THR A 150 9.38 -7.65 -7.95
N ASP A 151 9.37 -8.78 -7.24
CA ASP A 151 9.81 -10.07 -7.74
C ASP A 151 8.89 -10.58 -8.87
N LYS A 152 9.47 -11.19 -9.88
CA LYS A 152 8.70 -11.82 -10.95
C LYS A 152 8.35 -13.27 -10.59
N ASP A 153 7.06 -13.52 -10.37
CA ASP A 153 6.54 -14.88 -10.42
C ASP A 153 6.39 -15.29 -11.89
N THR A 154 7.42 -15.86 -12.47
CA THR A 154 7.39 -16.34 -13.86
C THR A 154 7.79 -17.81 -13.94
N ASN A 155 7.11 -18.54 -14.82
CA ASN A 155 7.49 -19.91 -15.19
C ASN A 155 8.66 -19.91 -16.20
N SER A 156 9.10 -18.74 -16.66
CA SER A 156 10.16 -18.61 -17.65
C SER A 156 11.53 -18.64 -16.96
N ILE A 157 12.45 -19.39 -17.55
CA ILE A 157 13.86 -19.48 -17.08
C ILE A 157 14.57 -18.15 -17.32
N THR A 158 14.28 -17.48 -18.43
CA THR A 158 14.87 -16.18 -18.80
C THR A 158 13.81 -15.32 -19.46
N SER A 159 13.80 -14.03 -19.14
CA SER A 159 12.92 -13.05 -19.76
C SER A 159 13.57 -11.67 -19.68
N SER A 160 13.78 -11.03 -20.81
CA SER A 160 14.23 -9.65 -20.86
C SER A 160 13.24 -8.80 -21.64
N SER A 161 13.11 -7.53 -21.27
CA SER A 161 12.21 -6.61 -21.97
C SER A 161 12.69 -5.18 -21.91
N ILE A 162 12.42 -4.46 -22.99
CA ILE A 162 12.51 -3.01 -23.08
C ILE A 162 11.10 -2.46 -23.27
N ASP A 163 10.74 -1.46 -22.49
CA ASP A 163 9.50 -0.69 -22.66
C ASP A 163 9.88 0.77 -22.83
N SER A 164 9.36 1.40 -23.86
CA SER A 164 9.58 2.83 -24.12
C SER A 164 8.27 3.50 -24.47
N SER A 165 8.00 4.66 -23.89
CA SER A 165 6.78 5.41 -24.15
C SER A 165 7.02 6.91 -24.22
N TYR A 166 6.15 7.56 -24.99
CA TYR A 166 6.06 9.00 -25.12
C TYR A 166 4.60 9.44 -24.94
N GLY A 167 4.41 10.51 -24.19
CA GLY A 167 3.06 10.95 -23.84
C GLY A 167 2.89 12.45 -23.76
N SER A 168 1.67 12.86 -23.44
CA SER A 168 1.31 14.26 -23.17
C SER A 168 2.23 14.86 -22.09
N ASN A 169 2.34 16.18 -22.07
CA ASN A 169 3.16 16.95 -21.13
C ASN A 169 4.66 16.58 -21.20
N GLY A 170 5.17 16.33 -22.40
CA GLY A 170 6.57 15.95 -22.60
C GLY A 170 6.99 14.66 -21.91
N THR A 171 6.02 13.83 -21.45
CA THR A 171 6.31 12.63 -20.68
C THR A 171 7.05 11.60 -21.53
N LYS A 172 8.19 11.14 -21.03
CA LYS A 172 8.98 10.04 -21.59
C LYS A 172 9.28 9.04 -20.48
N GLN A 173 9.14 7.76 -20.78
CA GLN A 173 9.56 6.70 -19.89
C GLN A 173 10.25 5.62 -20.70
N SER A 174 11.39 5.16 -20.21
CA SER A 174 12.09 4.00 -20.73
C SER A 174 12.45 3.07 -19.60
N SER A 175 12.27 1.78 -19.82
CA SER A 175 12.64 0.77 -18.82
C SER A 175 13.27 -0.44 -19.47
N PHE A 176 14.21 -1.00 -18.75
CA PHE A 176 14.83 -2.29 -19.03
C PHE A 176 14.59 -3.22 -17.87
N ASN A 177 14.15 -4.44 -18.16
CA ASN A 177 13.97 -5.48 -17.17
C ASN A 177 14.65 -6.74 -17.69
N THR A 178 15.32 -7.46 -16.81
CA THR A 178 15.84 -8.81 -17.12
C THR A 178 15.65 -9.71 -15.91
N TYR A 179 15.22 -10.92 -16.20
CA TYR A 179 14.98 -11.96 -15.22
C TYR A 179 15.66 -13.24 -15.64
N TYR A 180 16.32 -13.86 -14.69
CA TYR A 180 16.91 -15.18 -14.85
C TYR A 180 16.57 -16.04 -13.65
N LYS A 181 16.20 -17.29 -13.88
CA LYS A 181 15.95 -18.30 -12.83
C LYS A 181 16.49 -19.65 -13.27
N ASN A 182 17.07 -20.37 -12.36
CA ASN A 182 17.34 -21.80 -12.47
C ASN A 182 16.73 -22.55 -11.27
N ASP A 183 17.05 -23.83 -11.11
CA ASP A 183 16.49 -24.66 -10.03
C ASP A 183 16.87 -24.16 -8.63
N ALA A 184 17.99 -23.47 -8.49
CA ALA A 184 18.57 -23.07 -7.21
C ALA A 184 18.57 -21.57 -6.95
N SER A 185 18.43 -20.72 -7.98
CA SER A 185 18.59 -19.27 -7.82
C SER A 185 17.82 -18.45 -8.84
N TYR A 186 17.58 -17.18 -8.49
CA TYR A 186 16.97 -16.20 -9.40
C TYR A 186 17.68 -14.85 -9.30
N LEU A 187 17.58 -14.09 -10.38
CA LEU A 187 18.01 -12.70 -10.48
C LEU A 187 16.96 -11.91 -11.26
N ASP A 188 16.43 -10.84 -10.68
CA ASP A 188 15.59 -9.85 -11.34
C ASP A 188 16.24 -8.48 -11.24
N PHE A 189 16.51 -7.88 -12.37
CA PHE A 189 17.09 -6.56 -12.49
C PHE A 189 16.16 -5.66 -13.27
N THR A 190 15.92 -4.46 -12.76
CA THR A 190 15.08 -3.46 -13.41
C THR A 190 15.75 -2.09 -13.37
N PHE A 191 15.62 -1.34 -14.46
CA PHE A 191 15.98 0.07 -14.52
C PHE A 191 14.84 0.85 -15.19
N THR A 192 14.49 2.01 -14.65
CA THR A 192 13.48 2.90 -15.22
C THR A 192 13.96 4.33 -15.18
N ASP A 193 13.87 5.00 -16.31
CA ASP A 193 14.07 6.44 -16.46
C ASP A 193 12.74 7.08 -16.85
N PHE A 194 12.34 8.13 -16.15
CA PHE A 194 11.07 8.85 -16.34
C PHE A 194 11.31 10.34 -16.29
N ILE A 195 10.79 11.05 -17.27
CA ILE A 195 10.86 12.52 -17.37
C ILE A 195 9.49 13.04 -17.80
N THR A 196 9.05 14.17 -17.25
CA THR A 196 7.86 14.89 -17.70
C THR A 196 8.06 16.39 -17.51
N ASP A 197 7.53 17.18 -18.43
CA ASP A 197 7.45 18.64 -18.27
C ASP A 197 6.35 19.03 -17.26
N GLY A 198 5.49 18.08 -16.89
CA GLY A 198 4.42 18.31 -15.93
C GLY A 198 3.28 19.16 -16.47
N ILE A 199 2.55 19.76 -15.56
CA ILE A 199 1.54 20.79 -15.82
C ILE A 199 1.76 21.91 -14.80
N ASP A 200 1.25 23.11 -15.05
CA ASP A 200 1.06 24.13 -14.02
C ASP A 200 0.04 23.60 -13.00
N ALA A 201 0.52 23.29 -11.78
CA ALA A 201 -0.25 22.53 -10.79
C ALA A 201 -1.23 23.38 -9.98
N THR A 202 -1.07 24.71 -9.94
CA THR A 202 -1.93 25.59 -9.15
C THR A 202 -2.61 26.66 -10.00
N HIS A 203 -3.62 27.29 -9.43
CA HIS A 203 -4.26 28.45 -10.03
C HIS A 203 -3.59 29.73 -9.51
N LYS A 204 -3.40 30.74 -10.35
CA LYS A 204 -2.88 32.07 -9.98
C LYS A 204 -3.55 32.67 -8.73
N THR A 205 -4.82 32.38 -8.54
CA THR A 205 -5.61 32.87 -7.38
C THR A 205 -5.17 32.29 -6.05
N THR A 206 -4.37 31.23 -6.07
CA THR A 206 -3.84 30.54 -4.86
C THR A 206 -2.38 30.87 -4.58
N GLY A 207 -1.79 31.83 -5.33
CA GLY A 207 -0.40 32.25 -5.16
C GLY A 207 0.60 31.47 -5.99
N GLY A 208 0.13 30.63 -6.92
CA GLY A 208 0.96 29.96 -7.92
C GLY A 208 1.44 30.92 -9.01
N ASP A 209 2.45 30.50 -9.73
CA ASP A 209 2.90 31.13 -10.99
C ASP A 209 2.27 30.42 -12.21
N ASP A 210 2.65 30.80 -13.41
CA ASP A 210 2.15 30.19 -14.65
C ASP A 210 3.22 29.27 -15.26
N ASP A 211 4.03 28.62 -14.45
CA ASP A 211 5.06 27.73 -14.93
C ASP A 211 4.62 26.24 -14.96
N LEU A 212 5.44 25.41 -15.55
CA LEU A 212 5.24 23.97 -15.54
C LEU A 212 6.01 23.37 -14.35
N ASP A 213 5.44 22.32 -13.76
CA ASP A 213 6.03 21.55 -12.67
C ASP A 213 6.70 20.26 -13.20
N PRO A 214 7.92 20.35 -13.76
CA PRO A 214 8.61 19.20 -14.30
C PRO A 214 9.04 18.23 -13.20
N SER A 215 9.16 16.98 -13.59
CA SER A 215 9.65 15.93 -12.71
C SER A 215 10.48 14.93 -13.50
N ASP A 216 11.62 14.54 -12.94
CA ASP A 216 12.42 13.43 -13.42
C ASP A 216 12.61 12.40 -12.31
N ARG A 217 12.72 11.12 -12.69
CA ARG A 217 12.98 10.03 -11.74
C ARG A 217 13.75 8.91 -12.42
N GLN A 218 14.80 8.45 -11.77
CA GLN A 218 15.52 7.24 -12.11
C GLN A 218 15.34 6.21 -10.99
N THR A 219 15.01 4.99 -11.36
CA THR A 219 14.82 3.92 -10.40
C THR A 219 15.55 2.66 -10.85
N PHE A 220 16.34 2.13 -9.94
CA PHE A 220 17.05 0.88 -10.03
C PHE A 220 16.41 -0.12 -9.07
N GLY A 221 16.13 -1.34 -9.53
CA GLY A 221 15.64 -2.45 -8.73
C GLY A 221 16.48 -3.69 -8.95
N LEU A 222 16.76 -4.41 -7.87
CA LEU A 222 17.48 -5.68 -7.89
C LEU A 222 16.83 -6.63 -6.90
N ASN A 223 16.37 -7.79 -7.38
CA ASN A 223 15.97 -8.89 -6.54
C ASN A 223 16.81 -10.11 -6.93
N MET A 224 17.39 -10.74 -5.96
CA MET A 224 18.13 -11.99 -6.16
C MET A 224 17.94 -12.90 -4.95
N GLY A 225 18.01 -14.17 -5.21
CA GLY A 225 17.91 -15.15 -4.13
C GLY A 225 18.24 -16.55 -4.62
N GLY A 226 18.26 -17.46 -3.68
CA GLY A 226 18.53 -18.85 -3.99
C GLY A 226 18.56 -19.74 -2.76
N ASP A 227 18.62 -21.04 -3.03
CA ASP A 227 18.69 -22.07 -2.01
C ASP A 227 20.11 -22.47 -1.72
N ILE A 228 20.45 -22.56 -0.44
CA ILE A 228 21.73 -23.06 0.08
C ILE A 228 21.45 -24.43 0.69
N GLY A 229 21.71 -25.49 -0.08
CA GLY A 229 21.28 -26.85 0.27
C GLY A 229 19.76 -27.00 0.18
N GLU A 230 19.19 -27.95 0.93
CA GLU A 230 17.77 -28.33 0.82
C GLU A 230 16.85 -27.49 1.74
N ASN A 231 17.41 -26.83 2.74
CA ASN A 231 16.61 -26.28 3.85
C ASN A 231 16.81 -24.79 4.09
N THR A 232 17.75 -24.13 3.40
CA THR A 232 18.05 -22.72 3.61
C THR A 232 17.81 -21.94 2.33
N SER A 233 17.00 -20.88 2.38
CA SER A 233 16.84 -19.93 1.29
C SER A 233 17.35 -18.57 1.71
N VAL A 234 18.02 -17.87 0.81
CA VAL A 234 18.50 -16.48 1.01
C VAL A 234 17.93 -15.58 -0.06
N SER A 235 17.65 -14.33 0.31
CA SER A 235 17.15 -13.31 -0.61
C SER A 235 17.80 -11.95 -0.33
N LEU A 236 18.04 -11.20 -1.39
CA LEU A 236 18.40 -9.79 -1.37
C LEU A 236 17.41 -9.04 -2.24
N ASN A 237 16.84 -7.98 -1.71
CA ASN A 237 16.08 -7.00 -2.48
C ASN A 237 16.68 -5.60 -2.32
N MET A 238 16.68 -4.84 -3.39
CA MET A 238 17.15 -3.46 -3.40
C MET A 238 16.28 -2.62 -4.34
N ILE A 239 15.90 -1.44 -3.86
CA ILE A 239 15.36 -0.37 -4.69
C ILE A 239 16.12 0.92 -4.38
N ASP A 240 16.58 1.61 -5.42
CA ASP A 240 17.17 2.96 -5.35
C ASP A 240 16.41 3.84 -6.35
N SER A 241 15.56 4.72 -5.84
CA SER A 241 14.73 5.63 -6.63
C SER A 241 15.09 7.06 -6.28
N ARG A 242 15.51 7.84 -7.26
CA ARG A 242 15.90 9.24 -7.11
C ARG A 242 15.04 10.10 -8.02
N ALA A 243 14.42 11.11 -7.46
CA ALA A 243 13.54 11.99 -8.18
C ALA A 243 13.81 13.47 -7.85
N ASN A 244 13.79 14.29 -8.88
CA ASN A 244 13.67 15.73 -8.75
C ASN A 244 12.23 16.09 -9.11
N ILE A 245 11.54 16.77 -8.20
CA ILE A 245 10.13 17.13 -8.38
C ILE A 245 10.02 18.64 -8.15
N MET A 246 9.55 19.35 -9.14
CA MET A 246 9.11 20.73 -8.96
C MET A 246 7.65 20.74 -8.54
N TYR A 247 7.26 21.66 -7.72
CA TYR A 247 5.88 21.98 -7.42
C TYR A 247 5.77 23.45 -7.03
N ASP A 248 4.62 24.00 -7.32
CA ASP A 248 4.28 25.38 -7.04
C ASP A 248 4.68 25.81 -5.62
N ASN A 249 5.70 26.58 -5.56
CA ASN A 249 6.09 27.35 -4.40
C ASN A 249 6.45 28.75 -4.93
N PRO A 250 6.04 29.84 -4.26
CA PRO A 250 6.48 31.19 -4.64
C PRO A 250 8.01 31.37 -4.59
N ASP A 251 8.76 30.36 -4.19
CA ASP A 251 10.21 30.32 -4.32
C ASP A 251 10.60 29.72 -5.68
N PRO A 252 11.21 30.49 -6.62
CA PRO A 252 11.65 29.99 -7.93
C PRO A 252 12.72 28.88 -7.85
N ALA A 253 13.17 28.51 -6.65
CA ALA A 253 14.06 27.38 -6.39
C ALA A 253 13.34 26.07 -6.05
N GLY A 254 12.02 25.97 -6.25
CA GLY A 254 11.14 24.87 -5.82
C GLY A 254 11.43 23.47 -6.37
N LYS A 255 12.68 23.16 -6.68
CA LYS A 255 13.13 21.82 -7.04
C LYS A 255 13.49 21.04 -5.78
N TYR A 256 12.73 19.98 -5.50
CA TYR A 256 12.95 19.14 -4.34
C TYR A 256 13.46 17.76 -4.74
N GLU A 257 14.60 17.39 -4.18
CA GLU A 257 15.13 16.04 -4.26
C GLU A 257 14.31 15.13 -3.33
N ASN A 258 13.90 13.99 -3.87
CA ASN A 258 13.25 12.92 -3.14
C ASN A 258 13.94 11.60 -3.50
N ASP A 259 14.52 10.95 -2.51
CA ASP A 259 15.18 9.67 -2.69
C ASP A 259 14.53 8.61 -1.80
N LEU A 260 14.46 7.41 -2.33
CA LEU A 260 14.13 6.19 -1.59
C LEU A 260 15.18 5.14 -1.93
N ARG A 261 16.02 4.79 -0.97
CA ARG A 261 16.91 3.66 -1.06
C ARG A 261 16.55 2.66 0.01
N GLN A 262 16.31 1.42 -0.39
CA GLN A 262 16.04 0.30 0.50
C GLN A 262 16.93 -0.87 0.11
N ILE A 263 17.46 -1.56 1.12
CA ILE A 263 18.18 -2.83 0.99
C ILE A 263 17.61 -3.78 2.02
N GLY A 264 17.11 -4.92 1.57
CA GLY A 264 16.56 -5.98 2.41
C GLY A 264 17.33 -7.28 2.21
N LEU A 265 17.65 -7.94 3.30
CA LEU A 265 18.22 -9.28 3.33
C LEU A 265 17.26 -10.22 4.06
N GLY A 266 16.94 -11.35 3.45
CA GLY A 266 16.13 -12.40 4.05
C GLY A 266 16.87 -13.73 4.09
N VAL A 267 16.71 -14.44 5.20
CA VAL A 267 17.17 -15.83 5.34
C VAL A 267 16.02 -16.64 5.92
N THR A 268 15.64 -17.69 5.21
CA THR A 268 14.64 -18.65 5.67
C THR A 268 15.31 -19.99 5.89
N GLN A 269 15.18 -20.54 7.09
CA GLN A 269 15.66 -21.87 7.45
C GLN A 269 14.47 -22.79 7.75
N LYS A 270 14.33 -23.87 7.02
CA LYS A 270 13.43 -24.96 7.32
C LYS A 270 14.12 -25.96 8.23
N PHE A 271 13.53 -26.21 9.39
CA PHE A 271 14.02 -27.23 10.33
C PHE A 271 13.28 -28.55 10.17
N SER A 272 12.06 -28.48 9.64
CA SER A 272 11.23 -29.62 9.26
C SER A 272 10.14 -29.15 8.29
N ASP A 273 9.34 -30.08 7.76
CA ASP A 273 8.17 -29.74 6.92
C ASP A 273 7.13 -28.87 7.63
N ARG A 274 7.22 -28.75 8.95
CA ARG A 274 6.28 -28.01 9.78
C ARG A 274 6.87 -26.83 10.53
N PHE A 275 8.17 -26.69 10.54
CA PHE A 275 8.83 -25.62 11.29
C PHE A 275 9.85 -24.90 10.43
N GLU A 276 9.64 -23.62 10.26
CA GLU A 276 10.60 -22.73 9.62
C GLU A 276 10.80 -21.46 10.42
N THR A 277 11.98 -20.87 10.27
CA THR A 277 12.35 -19.56 10.82
C THR A 277 12.81 -18.66 9.69
N ARG A 278 12.26 -17.46 9.64
CA ARG A 278 12.71 -16.41 8.74
C ARG A 278 13.31 -15.25 9.53
N VAL A 279 14.46 -14.77 9.06
CA VAL A 279 15.12 -13.57 9.55
C VAL A 279 15.19 -12.55 8.43
N ASP A 280 14.70 -11.36 8.67
CA ASP A 280 14.77 -10.23 7.72
C ASP A 280 15.52 -9.07 8.35
N ILE A 281 16.43 -8.47 7.59
CA ILE A 281 17.13 -7.23 7.91
C ILE A 281 16.83 -6.23 6.81
N ASN A 282 16.42 -5.03 7.18
CA ASN A 282 16.10 -3.98 6.23
C ASN A 282 16.72 -2.66 6.65
N ASP A 283 17.40 -2.01 5.72
CA ASP A 283 17.98 -0.67 5.84
C ASP A 283 17.38 0.25 4.81
N GLN A 284 16.93 1.42 5.24
CA GLN A 284 16.34 2.42 4.35
C GLN A 284 16.91 3.80 4.62
N ASN A 285 17.13 4.51 3.53
CA ASN A 285 17.43 5.93 3.50
C ASN A 285 16.36 6.64 2.67
N ILE A 286 15.70 7.63 3.27
CA ILE A 286 14.66 8.41 2.62
C ILE A 286 15.08 9.88 2.68
N LEU A 287 15.23 10.52 1.52
CA LEU A 287 15.33 11.96 1.40
C LEU A 287 13.96 12.49 0.96
N ARG A 288 13.46 13.48 1.66
CA ARG A 288 12.16 14.07 1.34
C ARG A 288 12.19 15.56 1.65
N HIS A 289 12.04 16.40 0.62
CA HIS A 289 12.04 17.86 0.77
C HIS A 289 13.24 18.37 1.59
N GLY A 290 14.44 17.84 1.30
CA GLY A 290 15.66 18.19 2.03
C GLY A 290 15.81 17.55 3.41
N SER A 291 14.81 16.86 3.94
CA SER A 291 14.89 16.14 5.21
C SER A 291 15.29 14.70 5.00
N LYS A 292 16.32 14.24 5.70
CA LYS A 292 16.85 12.87 5.62
C LYS A 292 16.35 12.04 6.80
N TYR A 293 15.86 10.83 6.47
CA TYR A 293 15.41 9.83 7.44
C TYR A 293 16.10 8.49 7.19
N GLU A 294 16.37 7.77 8.26
CA GLU A 294 16.95 6.42 8.25
C GLU A 294 15.99 5.48 9.00
N LEU A 295 15.62 4.37 8.37
CA LEU A 295 14.77 3.35 8.98
C LEU A 295 15.46 2.00 8.92
N ASN A 296 15.77 1.43 10.08
CA ASN A 296 16.41 0.14 10.23
C ASN A 296 15.45 -0.83 10.93
N THR A 297 15.28 -2.03 10.36
CA THR A 297 14.42 -3.06 10.93
C THR A 297 15.12 -4.41 10.88
N ILE A 298 15.03 -5.15 11.97
CA ILE A 298 15.35 -6.57 12.02
C ILE A 298 14.14 -7.33 12.55
N SER A 299 13.78 -8.42 11.91
CA SER A 299 12.69 -9.29 12.35
C SER A 299 13.08 -10.75 12.31
N ILE A 300 12.53 -11.53 13.24
CA ILE A 300 12.62 -12.98 13.29
C ILE A 300 11.17 -13.50 13.40
N VAL A 301 10.79 -14.36 12.48
CA VAL A 301 9.46 -14.99 12.46
C VAL A 301 9.63 -16.49 12.45
N ASN A 302 8.97 -17.16 13.40
CA ASN A 302 8.90 -18.61 13.48
C ASN A 302 7.52 -19.06 13.06
N GLU A 303 7.42 -20.04 12.18
CA GLU A 303 6.18 -20.62 11.69
C GLU A 303 6.10 -22.09 12.02
N LEU A 304 5.01 -22.49 12.67
CA LEU A 304 4.68 -23.86 12.99
C LEU A 304 3.40 -24.27 12.27
N GLY A 305 3.51 -25.25 11.38
CA GLY A 305 2.41 -25.86 10.65
C GLY A 305 1.85 -27.04 11.44
N PHE A 306 0.50 -27.16 11.46
CA PHE A 306 -0.26 -28.31 11.94
C PHE A 306 -1.15 -28.79 10.78
N ASP A 307 -1.86 -29.90 10.94
CA ASP A 307 -2.64 -30.48 9.84
C ASP A 307 -3.68 -29.51 9.25
N SER A 308 -4.35 -28.75 10.09
CA SER A 308 -5.40 -27.80 9.68
C SER A 308 -5.20 -26.40 10.23
N SER A 309 -4.00 -26.11 10.74
CA SER A 309 -3.73 -24.80 11.32
C SER A 309 -2.25 -24.42 11.23
N LYS A 310 -1.95 -23.16 11.50
CA LYS A 310 -0.63 -22.58 11.48
C LYS A 310 -0.49 -21.56 12.61
N LEU A 311 0.63 -21.57 13.30
CA LEU A 311 1.00 -20.58 14.29
C LEU A 311 2.27 -19.86 13.85
N SER A 312 2.21 -18.54 13.80
CA SER A 312 3.36 -17.68 13.57
C SER A 312 3.66 -16.87 14.82
N VAL A 313 4.92 -16.81 15.21
CA VAL A 313 5.40 -16.00 16.34
C VAL A 313 6.59 -15.19 15.87
N GLY A 314 6.55 -13.88 16.06
CA GLY A 314 7.60 -13.00 15.59
C GLY A 314 8.07 -11.99 16.62
N LEU A 315 9.33 -11.60 16.46
CA LEU A 315 10.00 -10.52 17.15
C LEU A 315 10.52 -9.54 16.11
N MET A 316 10.27 -8.24 16.31
CA MET A 316 10.77 -7.19 15.43
C MET A 316 11.37 -6.07 16.27
N ASN A 317 12.52 -5.57 15.84
CA ASN A 317 13.11 -4.34 16.35
C ASN A 317 13.21 -3.33 15.22
N SER A 318 12.79 -2.10 15.47
CA SER A 318 12.83 -1.02 14.48
C SER A 318 13.36 0.26 15.10
N ALA A 319 14.17 0.97 14.32
CA ALA A 319 14.69 2.30 14.65
C ALA A 319 14.43 3.22 13.47
N ASP A 320 13.74 4.34 13.72
CA ASP A 320 13.44 5.40 12.75
C ASP A 320 14.07 6.69 13.22
N LYS A 321 14.96 7.27 12.42
CA LYS A 321 15.75 8.45 12.74
C LYS A 321 15.50 9.59 11.78
N ASP A 322 15.14 10.75 12.30
CA ASP A 322 15.24 12.05 11.64
C ASP A 322 16.67 12.56 11.81
N VAL A 323 17.47 12.47 10.75
CA VAL A 323 18.91 12.75 10.79
C VAL A 323 19.18 14.23 11.04
N GLY A 324 18.40 15.12 10.39
CA GLY A 324 18.57 16.57 10.51
C GLY A 324 18.31 17.10 11.92
N ASN A 325 17.32 16.55 12.60
CA ASN A 325 16.96 16.94 13.97
C ASN A 325 17.59 16.03 15.03
N ASN A 326 18.39 15.05 14.66
CA ASN A 326 18.99 14.03 15.54
C ASN A 326 17.97 13.39 16.49
N ARG A 327 16.81 12.98 15.94
CA ARG A 327 15.72 12.38 16.69
C ARG A 327 15.51 10.95 16.24
N GLU A 328 15.30 10.07 17.17
CA GLU A 328 15.11 8.65 16.90
C GLU A 328 13.91 8.12 17.68
N ILE A 329 13.13 7.25 17.08
CA ILE A 329 12.05 6.47 17.69
C ILE A 329 12.39 5.01 17.53
N LYS A 330 12.52 4.29 18.64
CA LYS A 330 12.75 2.84 18.65
C LYS A 330 11.56 2.12 19.19
N HIS A 331 11.33 0.93 18.65
CA HIS A 331 10.37 0.01 19.25
C HIS A 331 10.79 -1.44 19.07
N THR A 332 10.34 -2.25 20.01
CA THR A 332 10.46 -3.71 19.94
C THR A 332 9.06 -4.30 20.00
N ASP A 333 8.75 -5.15 19.02
CA ASP A 333 7.44 -5.78 18.90
C ASP A 333 7.55 -7.28 19.11
N VAL A 334 6.59 -7.84 19.83
CA VAL A 334 6.31 -9.28 19.86
C VAL A 334 4.94 -9.48 19.28
N PHE A 335 4.81 -10.38 18.30
CA PHE A 335 3.52 -10.67 17.69
C PHE A 335 3.30 -12.18 17.54
N THR A 336 2.04 -12.56 17.53
CA THR A 336 1.61 -13.93 17.27
C THR A 336 0.37 -13.91 16.38
N GLN A 337 0.28 -14.88 15.49
CA GLN A 337 -0.87 -15.12 14.62
C GLN A 337 -1.13 -16.61 14.54
N TRP A 338 -2.32 -17.02 14.95
CA TRP A 338 -2.84 -18.34 14.69
C TRP A 338 -3.91 -18.28 13.61
N GLN A 339 -3.91 -19.25 12.70
CA GLN A 339 -4.95 -19.42 11.67
C GLN A 339 -5.22 -20.91 11.47
N GLY A 340 -6.47 -21.26 11.29
CA GLY A 340 -6.84 -22.67 11.15
C GLY A 340 -8.34 -22.88 10.93
N LEU A 341 -8.69 -24.15 10.74
CA LEU A 341 -10.07 -24.61 10.61
C LEU A 341 -10.60 -25.07 11.96
N ILE A 342 -11.78 -24.58 12.34
CA ILE A 342 -12.53 -25.01 13.52
C ILE A 342 -13.95 -25.36 13.06
N ILE A 343 -14.27 -26.64 12.95
CA ILE A 343 -15.60 -27.15 12.56
C ILE A 343 -16.13 -26.38 11.33
N ASP A 344 -15.46 -26.52 10.19
CA ASP A 344 -15.78 -25.86 8.91
C ASP A 344 -15.76 -24.33 8.91
N ASN A 345 -15.25 -23.72 9.98
CA ASN A 345 -15.01 -22.28 10.03
C ASN A 345 -13.52 -22.01 9.89
N GLU A 346 -13.18 -21.10 9.01
CA GLU A 346 -11.85 -20.53 8.92
C GLU A 346 -11.73 -19.43 9.99
N VAL A 347 -10.72 -19.54 10.84
CA VAL A 347 -10.50 -18.60 11.93
C VAL A 347 -9.05 -18.14 11.94
N SER A 348 -8.86 -16.85 12.17
CA SER A 348 -7.52 -16.26 12.33
C SER A 348 -7.55 -15.29 13.51
N ILE A 349 -6.60 -15.46 14.44
CA ILE A 349 -6.49 -14.66 15.67
C ILE A 349 -5.05 -14.19 15.78
N GLY A 350 -4.85 -12.90 15.98
CA GLY A 350 -3.53 -12.30 16.15
C GLY A 350 -3.46 -11.26 17.25
N ALA A 351 -2.28 -11.11 17.82
CA ALA A 351 -1.95 -10.07 18.76
C ALA A 351 -0.52 -9.57 18.57
N ARG A 352 -0.30 -8.30 18.85
CA ARG A 352 1.03 -7.67 18.86
C ARG A 352 1.14 -6.75 20.05
N ILE A 353 2.25 -6.86 20.76
CA ILE A 353 2.67 -5.95 21.83
C ILE A 353 3.84 -5.15 21.27
N ILE A 354 3.74 -3.84 21.33
CA ILE A 354 4.73 -2.90 20.83
C ILE A 354 5.26 -2.10 22.02
N ASP A 355 6.54 -2.22 22.31
CA ASP A 355 7.21 -1.48 23.37
C ASP A 355 8.07 -0.38 22.76
N TYR A 356 7.72 0.86 23.02
CA TYR A 356 8.40 2.05 22.49
C TYR A 356 9.36 2.64 23.50
N ASP A 357 10.45 3.22 23.02
CA ASP A 357 11.41 3.95 23.85
C ASP A 357 10.86 5.30 24.36
N LYS A 358 9.91 5.91 23.63
CA LYS A 358 9.39 7.27 23.88
C LYS A 358 7.88 7.34 24.12
N PHE A 359 7.17 6.23 23.95
CA PHE A 359 5.73 6.15 24.17
C PHE A 359 5.39 4.97 25.06
N SER A 360 4.19 4.95 25.59
CA SER A 360 3.70 3.80 26.36
C SER A 360 3.59 2.55 25.49
N THR A 361 3.84 1.39 26.08
CA THR A 361 3.58 0.09 25.46
C THR A 361 2.16 0.01 24.93
N HIS A 362 1.99 -0.54 23.73
CA HIS A 362 0.70 -0.64 23.07
C HIS A 362 0.43 -2.06 22.58
N THR A 363 -0.83 -2.50 22.71
CA THR A 363 -1.27 -3.81 22.23
C THR A 363 -2.33 -3.65 21.16
N THR A 364 -2.15 -4.38 20.05
CA THR A 364 -3.14 -4.51 18.97
C THR A 364 -3.50 -5.96 18.78
N TYR A 365 -4.72 -6.21 18.32
CA TYR A 365 -5.23 -7.56 18.08
C TYR A 365 -6.20 -7.58 16.91
N ASN A 366 -6.36 -8.79 16.33
CA ASN A 366 -7.32 -9.05 15.27
C ASN A 366 -7.99 -10.41 15.48
N PHE A 367 -9.22 -10.49 15.02
CA PHE A 367 -9.99 -11.71 14.87
C PHE A 367 -10.65 -11.70 13.50
N ASN A 368 -10.43 -12.74 12.71
CA ASN A 368 -11.09 -12.91 11.42
C ASN A 368 -11.75 -14.28 11.39
N TRP A 369 -12.90 -14.34 10.75
CA TRP A 369 -13.70 -15.54 10.64
C TRP A 369 -14.34 -15.60 9.25
N ALA A 370 -14.41 -16.80 8.67
CA ALA A 370 -15.18 -17.04 7.46
C ALA A 370 -15.76 -18.45 7.45
N ARG A 371 -16.87 -18.60 6.72
CA ARG A 371 -17.55 -19.88 6.54
C ARG A 371 -18.23 -19.93 5.19
N ASP A 372 -18.11 -21.07 4.50
CA ASP A 372 -18.91 -21.37 3.33
C ASP A 372 -20.31 -21.81 3.78
N LEU A 373 -21.34 -21.06 3.38
CA LEU A 373 -22.75 -21.38 3.65
C LEU A 373 -23.30 -22.37 2.62
N SER A 374 -22.74 -22.34 1.41
CA SER A 374 -23.01 -23.28 0.33
C SER A 374 -21.78 -23.36 -0.59
N SER A 375 -21.85 -24.15 -1.66
CA SER A 375 -20.80 -24.19 -2.69
C SER A 375 -20.60 -22.86 -3.44
N THR A 376 -21.54 -21.93 -3.33
CA THR A 376 -21.54 -20.65 -4.05
C THR A 376 -21.57 -19.43 -3.15
N LEU A 377 -21.82 -19.58 -1.86
CA LEU A 377 -22.00 -18.45 -0.93
C LEU A 377 -21.11 -18.59 0.30
N ARG A 378 -20.32 -17.57 0.57
CA ARG A 378 -19.42 -17.46 1.72
C ARG A 378 -19.77 -16.21 2.55
N VAL A 379 -19.76 -16.36 3.85
CA VAL A 379 -19.84 -15.23 4.81
C VAL A 379 -18.50 -15.06 5.50
N ASN A 380 -18.11 -13.82 5.74
CA ASN A 380 -16.91 -13.49 6.51
C ASN A 380 -17.16 -12.34 7.48
N GLY A 381 -16.31 -12.25 8.49
CA GLY A 381 -16.33 -11.16 9.46
C GLY A 381 -14.94 -10.89 9.99
N SER A 382 -14.65 -9.64 10.29
CA SER A 382 -13.39 -9.25 10.92
C SER A 382 -13.60 -8.22 12.02
N TYR A 383 -12.78 -8.33 13.07
CA TYR A 383 -12.64 -7.34 14.12
C TYR A 383 -11.15 -7.11 14.38
N GLY A 384 -10.74 -5.85 14.45
CA GLY A 384 -9.33 -5.56 14.69
C GLY A 384 -9.10 -4.19 15.29
N THR A 385 -7.91 -4.03 15.84
CA THR A 385 -7.39 -2.78 16.38
C THR A 385 -6.09 -2.40 15.69
N ALA A 386 -5.82 -1.10 15.58
CA ALA A 386 -4.57 -0.59 15.07
C ALA A 386 -4.13 0.66 15.81
N SER A 387 -2.86 1.01 15.68
CA SER A 387 -2.28 2.22 16.23
C SER A 387 -1.42 2.96 15.19
N HIS A 388 -1.27 4.26 15.40
CA HIS A 388 -0.41 5.12 14.59
C HIS A 388 0.32 6.12 15.46
N LEU A 389 1.64 6.22 15.27
CA LEU A 389 2.48 7.14 16.02
C LEU A 389 2.46 8.56 15.42
N PRO A 390 2.68 9.59 16.24
CA PRO A 390 2.96 10.92 15.71
C PRO A 390 4.31 10.90 14.99
N ASN A 391 4.40 11.63 13.88
CA ASN A 391 5.64 11.76 13.12
C ASN A 391 6.62 12.74 13.79
N HIS A 392 7.84 12.78 13.31
CA HIS A 392 8.89 13.67 13.86
C HIS A 392 8.51 15.15 13.79
N TYR A 393 7.82 15.60 12.74
CA TYR A 393 7.36 16.97 12.58
C TYR A 393 6.26 17.33 13.60
N GLU A 394 5.24 16.48 13.77
CA GLU A 394 4.17 16.68 14.74
C GLU A 394 4.70 16.76 16.18
N GLN A 395 5.67 15.90 16.52
CA GLN A 395 6.36 15.95 17.81
C GLN A 395 7.20 17.21 17.97
N ASN A 396 7.90 17.64 16.90
CA ASN A 396 8.72 18.85 16.94
C ASN A 396 7.90 20.11 17.24
N LEU A 397 6.76 20.27 16.59
CA LEU A 397 5.87 21.39 16.85
C LEU A 397 5.44 21.42 18.33
N ASN A 398 5.12 20.27 18.91
CA ASN A 398 4.72 20.21 20.31
C ASN A 398 5.87 20.56 21.26
N ILE A 399 7.10 20.14 20.97
CA ILE A 399 8.28 20.49 21.77
C ILE A 399 8.54 22.00 21.70
N VAL A 400 8.50 22.59 20.51
CA VAL A 400 8.69 24.04 20.32
C VAL A 400 7.60 24.84 21.01
N ALA A 401 6.38 24.33 21.05
CA ALA A 401 5.23 24.96 21.68
C ALA A 401 5.10 24.65 23.18
N ASP A 402 6.05 23.94 23.79
CA ASP A 402 6.01 23.47 25.18
C ASP A 402 4.69 22.74 25.52
N GLN A 403 4.20 21.93 24.58
CA GLN A 403 2.99 21.15 24.75
C GLN A 403 3.30 19.73 25.19
N THR A 404 2.28 19.03 25.70
CA THR A 404 2.38 17.63 26.10
C THR A 404 2.75 16.73 24.93
N THR A 405 3.54 15.68 25.20
CA THR A 405 3.87 14.63 24.22
C THR A 405 2.61 14.00 23.68
N LEU A 406 2.52 13.88 22.35
CA LEU A 406 1.41 13.21 21.69
C LEU A 406 1.42 11.70 22.02
N LYS A 407 0.24 11.14 22.22
CA LYS A 407 0.03 9.69 22.37
C LYS A 407 -0.29 9.08 21.00
N PRO A 408 -0.05 7.78 20.79
CA PRO A 408 -0.48 7.11 19.56
C PRO A 408 -1.98 7.23 19.31
N GLU A 409 -2.40 7.49 18.07
CA GLU A 409 -3.79 7.33 17.62
C GLU A 409 -4.19 5.86 17.69
N LYS A 410 -5.45 5.55 17.97
CA LYS A 410 -5.98 4.18 18.14
C LYS A 410 -7.22 3.99 17.32
N SER A 411 -7.32 2.87 16.61
CA SER A 411 -8.54 2.52 15.88
C SER A 411 -9.09 1.16 16.27
N THR A 412 -10.40 1.03 16.12
CA THR A 412 -11.12 -0.25 16.15
C THR A 412 -11.97 -0.37 14.90
N ASN A 413 -12.00 -1.55 14.28
CA ASN A 413 -12.79 -1.83 13.09
C ASN A 413 -13.61 -3.09 13.26
N LEU A 414 -14.82 -3.07 12.73
CA LEU A 414 -15.70 -4.23 12.58
C LEU A 414 -16.18 -4.28 11.13
N GLU A 415 -16.12 -5.45 10.53
CA GLU A 415 -16.55 -5.70 9.16
C GLU A 415 -17.34 -7.01 9.06
N ILE A 416 -18.34 -7.04 8.21
CA ILE A 416 -19.06 -8.25 7.79
C ILE A 416 -19.17 -8.22 6.28
N GLY A 417 -18.91 -9.35 5.64
CA GLY A 417 -18.95 -9.54 4.19
C GLY A 417 -19.71 -10.79 3.77
N LEU A 418 -20.24 -10.73 2.57
CA LEU A 418 -20.80 -11.84 1.82
C LEU A 418 -20.11 -11.89 0.46
N SER A 419 -19.61 -13.05 0.06
CA SER A 419 -19.09 -13.27 -1.28
C SER A 419 -19.80 -14.46 -1.92
N GLY A 420 -20.10 -14.31 -3.20
CA GLY A 420 -20.76 -15.33 -4.00
C GLY A 420 -19.97 -15.63 -5.27
N ASP A 421 -19.88 -16.92 -5.63
CA ASP A 421 -19.30 -17.39 -6.88
C ASP A 421 -20.36 -18.22 -7.62
N TYR A 422 -20.79 -17.71 -8.79
CA TYR A 422 -21.91 -18.23 -9.56
C TYR A 422 -21.48 -18.49 -11.00
N ASP A 423 -22.24 -19.30 -11.74
CA ASP A 423 -21.96 -19.59 -13.15
C ASP A 423 -21.86 -18.34 -14.04
N TRP A 424 -22.54 -17.25 -13.66
CA TRP A 424 -22.52 -15.99 -14.39
C TRP A 424 -21.45 -15.00 -13.94
N GLY A 425 -20.74 -15.28 -12.83
CA GLY A 425 -19.71 -14.40 -12.28
C GLY A 425 -19.66 -14.39 -10.76
N ASN A 426 -18.87 -13.49 -10.21
CA ASN A 426 -18.65 -13.36 -8.78
C ASN A 426 -19.23 -12.06 -8.22
N THR A 427 -19.57 -12.08 -6.93
CA THR A 427 -20.06 -10.92 -6.20
C THR A 427 -19.40 -10.83 -4.83
N GLU A 428 -19.14 -9.63 -4.36
CA GLU A 428 -18.69 -9.39 -3.00
C GLU A 428 -19.43 -8.16 -2.45
N PHE A 429 -20.07 -8.31 -1.29
CA PHE A 429 -20.71 -7.21 -0.58
C PHE A 429 -20.15 -7.13 0.84
N LYS A 430 -19.75 -5.93 1.28
CA LYS A 430 -19.19 -5.69 2.60
C LYS A 430 -19.78 -4.45 3.24
N ILE A 431 -19.95 -4.52 4.56
CA ILE A 431 -20.27 -3.38 5.40
C ILE A 431 -19.22 -3.28 6.51
N TYR A 432 -18.82 -2.07 6.83
CA TYR A 432 -17.80 -1.83 7.84
C TYR A 432 -18.07 -0.59 8.69
N LYS A 433 -17.51 -0.62 9.89
CA LYS A 433 -17.50 0.52 10.82
C LYS A 433 -16.14 0.58 11.51
N SER A 434 -15.54 1.77 11.51
CA SER A 434 -14.29 2.04 12.21
C SER A 434 -14.43 3.26 13.12
N LYS A 435 -13.73 3.24 14.26
CA LYS A 435 -13.64 4.37 15.19
C LYS A 435 -12.17 4.67 15.46
N LEU A 436 -11.73 5.85 15.08
CA LEU A 436 -10.43 6.41 15.42
C LEU A 436 -10.59 7.27 16.67
N LYS A 437 -9.76 7.02 17.68
CA LYS A 437 -9.64 7.81 18.92
C LYS A 437 -8.25 8.44 19.01
N ASP A 438 -8.13 9.46 19.83
CA ASP A 438 -6.89 10.19 20.05
C ASP A 438 -6.30 10.77 18.74
N ALA A 439 -7.16 11.06 17.74
CA ALA A 439 -6.74 11.59 16.46
C ALA A 439 -6.03 12.95 16.62
N PHE A 440 -4.96 13.14 15.87
CA PHE A 440 -4.18 14.37 15.94
C PHE A 440 -4.95 15.54 15.34
N LYS A 441 -5.13 16.59 16.12
CA LYS A 441 -5.74 17.83 15.68
C LYS A 441 -4.71 18.97 15.75
N TYR A 442 -4.53 19.64 14.61
CA TYR A 442 -3.66 20.79 14.49
C TYR A 442 -4.32 22.05 15.06
N PHE A 443 -3.55 22.85 15.77
CA PHE A 443 -3.92 24.16 16.29
C PHE A 443 -2.96 25.21 15.76
N SER A 444 -3.48 26.17 15.00
CA SER A 444 -2.75 27.27 14.38
C SER A 444 -2.47 28.41 15.38
N ALA A 445 -2.01 28.08 16.59
CA ALA A 445 -1.53 29.06 17.56
C ALA A 445 -0.11 29.52 17.18
N SER A 446 0.44 30.46 17.93
CA SER A 446 1.85 30.88 17.80
C SER A 446 2.57 30.63 19.13
N PRO A 447 3.43 29.60 19.21
CA PRO A 447 3.75 28.59 18.20
C PRO A 447 2.62 27.56 17.96
N ALA A 448 2.57 26.99 16.74
CA ALA A 448 1.60 25.97 16.37
C ALA A 448 1.89 24.62 17.04
N TYR A 449 0.86 23.81 17.28
CA TYR A 449 0.99 22.51 17.94
C TYR A 449 -0.13 21.52 17.58
N TYR A 450 0.01 20.27 18.03
CA TYR A 450 -1.00 19.22 17.90
C TYR A 450 -1.53 18.75 19.26
N LYS A 451 -2.75 18.24 19.29
CA LYS A 451 -3.36 17.53 20.44
C LYS A 451 -4.02 16.24 20.02
N ASN A 452 -4.07 15.27 20.94
CA ASN A 452 -4.89 14.07 20.85
C ASN A 452 -6.35 14.38 21.28
N ASP A 453 -7.08 15.10 20.44
CA ASP A 453 -8.42 15.61 20.76
C ASP A 453 -9.50 15.11 19.77
N GLY A 454 -9.08 14.33 18.77
CA GLY A 454 -9.94 13.89 17.70
C GLY A 454 -10.60 12.53 17.92
N ILE A 455 -11.90 12.43 17.59
CA ILE A 455 -12.59 11.17 17.36
C ILE A 455 -13.15 11.22 15.94
N VAL A 456 -12.84 10.21 15.12
CA VAL A 456 -13.40 10.07 13.77
C VAL A 456 -14.16 8.75 13.68
N ASN A 457 -15.43 8.82 13.28
CA ASN A 457 -16.27 7.66 13.02
C ASN A 457 -16.35 7.44 11.52
N ILE A 458 -15.92 6.26 11.06
CA ILE A 458 -15.96 5.86 9.65
C ILE A 458 -16.95 4.71 9.53
N ARG A 459 -17.78 4.74 8.50
CA ARG A 459 -18.69 3.65 8.13
C ARG A 459 -18.86 3.61 6.62
N GLY A 460 -19.05 2.42 6.09
CA GLY A 460 -19.24 2.28 4.65
C GLY A 460 -19.78 0.93 4.23
N ALA A 461 -20.03 0.84 2.93
CA ALA A 461 -20.41 -0.38 2.24
C ALA A 461 -19.69 -0.44 0.90
N GLU A 462 -19.27 -1.62 0.51
CA GLU A 462 -18.60 -1.91 -0.75
C GLU A 462 -19.35 -3.04 -1.46
N LEU A 463 -19.59 -2.89 -2.77
CA LEU A 463 -20.14 -3.93 -3.64
C LEU A 463 -19.20 -4.09 -4.83
N SER A 464 -18.77 -5.31 -5.11
CA SER A 464 -18.01 -5.68 -6.30
C SER A 464 -18.75 -6.78 -7.06
N ILE A 465 -18.77 -6.69 -8.38
CA ILE A 465 -19.38 -7.66 -9.29
C ILE A 465 -18.42 -7.87 -10.44
N GLY A 466 -18.03 -9.11 -10.68
CA GLY A 466 -17.26 -9.54 -11.83
C GLY A 466 -18.09 -10.52 -12.68
N THR A 467 -18.13 -10.32 -13.99
CA THR A 467 -18.83 -11.22 -14.92
C THR A 467 -18.19 -11.19 -16.29
N ASP A 468 -18.41 -12.22 -17.07
CA ASP A 468 -18.12 -12.24 -18.51
C ASP A 468 -19.43 -12.08 -19.31
N PHE A 469 -19.45 -11.15 -20.25
CA PHE A 469 -20.58 -10.95 -21.14
C PHE A 469 -20.10 -10.65 -22.57
N LEU A 470 -20.50 -11.45 -23.52
CA LEU A 470 -20.12 -11.35 -24.94
C LEU A 470 -18.59 -11.33 -25.16
N GLY A 471 -17.85 -12.03 -24.28
CA GLY A 471 -16.40 -12.10 -24.30
C GLY A 471 -15.73 -10.80 -23.84
N TRP A 472 -16.44 -9.96 -23.09
CA TRP A 472 -15.89 -8.87 -22.29
C TRP A 472 -15.87 -9.30 -20.84
N ASP A 473 -14.70 -9.21 -20.20
CA ASP A 473 -14.59 -9.26 -18.76
C ASP A 473 -15.09 -7.92 -18.21
N ILE A 474 -16.06 -7.93 -17.33
CA ILE A 474 -16.72 -6.77 -16.75
C ILE A 474 -16.54 -6.79 -15.24
N ASP A 475 -15.80 -5.80 -14.71
CA ASP A 475 -15.64 -5.59 -13.28
C ASP A 475 -16.30 -4.28 -12.87
N THR A 476 -17.23 -4.36 -11.94
CA THR A 476 -17.93 -3.19 -11.38
C THR A 476 -17.69 -3.14 -9.88
N SER A 477 -17.31 -1.98 -9.37
CA SER A 477 -17.18 -1.75 -7.94
C SER A 477 -17.87 -0.47 -7.54
N ILE A 478 -18.65 -0.52 -6.46
CA ILE A 478 -19.38 0.61 -5.87
C ILE A 478 -18.95 0.73 -4.42
N ASP A 479 -18.54 1.93 -4.02
CA ASP A 479 -18.14 2.22 -2.66
C ASP A 479 -18.98 3.40 -2.10
N TYR A 480 -19.44 3.21 -0.89
CA TYR A 480 -20.01 4.27 -0.07
C TYR A 480 -19.24 4.34 1.24
N ASN A 481 -18.65 5.50 1.54
CA ASN A 481 -18.00 5.71 2.83
C ASN A 481 -18.35 7.08 3.43
N LYS A 482 -18.38 7.13 4.74
CA LYS A 482 -18.62 8.35 5.49
C LYS A 482 -17.67 8.40 6.68
N ALA A 483 -16.77 9.40 6.68
CA ALA A 483 -15.81 9.66 7.76
C ALA A 483 -16.21 10.96 8.47
N ILE A 484 -16.71 10.88 9.69
CA ILE A 484 -17.27 12.00 10.45
C ILE A 484 -16.38 12.35 11.63
N ALA A 485 -15.95 13.59 11.72
CA ALA A 485 -15.32 14.13 12.91
C ALA A 485 -16.38 14.31 14.01
N ALA A 486 -16.24 13.63 15.14
CA ALA A 486 -17.26 13.63 16.20
C ALA A 486 -17.45 15.00 16.85
N SER A 487 -16.39 15.83 16.90
CA SER A 487 -16.44 17.18 17.49
C SER A 487 -17.28 18.17 16.69
N THR A 488 -17.36 17.99 15.36
CA THR A 488 -18.09 18.91 14.47
C THR A 488 -19.33 18.28 13.84
N GLY A 489 -19.43 16.94 13.84
CA GLY A 489 -20.47 16.21 13.12
C GLY A 489 -20.33 16.26 11.59
N LEU A 490 -19.26 16.87 11.06
CA LEU A 490 -19.04 17.08 9.63
C LEU A 490 -18.20 15.95 9.01
N GLN A 491 -18.40 15.76 7.71
CA GLN A 491 -17.56 14.87 6.90
C GLN A 491 -16.13 15.42 6.86
N LYS A 492 -15.16 14.52 7.02
CA LYS A 492 -13.74 14.84 6.82
C LYS A 492 -13.50 15.29 5.39
N GLY A 493 -12.64 16.29 5.21
CA GLY A 493 -12.34 16.91 3.91
C GLY A 493 -11.70 15.98 2.89
N ARG A 494 -11.86 16.30 1.60
CA ARG A 494 -11.28 15.62 0.43
C ARG A 494 -11.61 14.12 0.36
N ARG A 495 -12.81 13.74 0.83
CA ARG A 495 -13.31 12.36 0.85
C ARG A 495 -14.66 12.27 0.17
N PRO A 496 -14.71 11.91 -1.13
CA PRO A 496 -15.96 11.61 -1.80
C PRO A 496 -16.71 10.50 -1.07
N ASN A 497 -18.00 10.70 -0.80
CA ASN A 497 -18.80 9.71 -0.08
C ASN A 497 -19.21 8.52 -0.94
N ARG A 498 -19.22 8.68 -2.26
CA ARG A 498 -19.61 7.65 -3.21
C ARG A 498 -18.62 7.60 -4.33
N SER A 499 -18.22 6.39 -4.70
CA SER A 499 -17.46 6.15 -5.92
C SER A 499 -17.93 4.89 -6.61
N ILE A 500 -17.78 4.87 -7.92
CA ILE A 500 -18.09 3.73 -8.78
C ILE A 500 -16.95 3.58 -9.78
N SER A 501 -16.55 2.34 -10.05
CA SER A 501 -15.66 1.98 -11.15
C SER A 501 -16.31 0.91 -12.00
N LEU A 502 -16.26 1.08 -13.30
CA LEU A 502 -16.62 0.08 -14.30
C LEU A 502 -15.40 -0.17 -15.17
N ASN A 503 -14.97 -1.41 -15.23
CA ASN A 503 -13.84 -1.84 -16.04
C ASN A 503 -14.31 -2.90 -17.02
N LEU A 504 -14.08 -2.68 -18.31
CA LEU A 504 -14.42 -3.59 -19.40
C LEU A 504 -13.14 -3.97 -20.11
N SER A 505 -12.78 -5.24 -20.12
CA SER A 505 -11.60 -5.72 -20.85
C SER A 505 -11.95 -6.82 -21.85
N LYS A 506 -11.30 -6.80 -23.01
CA LYS A 506 -11.47 -7.81 -24.05
C LYS A 506 -10.19 -8.08 -24.79
N THR A 507 -9.85 -9.35 -24.90
CA THR A 507 -8.81 -9.85 -25.81
C THR A 507 -9.48 -10.45 -27.04
N SER A 508 -9.08 -9.99 -28.25
CA SER A 508 -9.60 -10.48 -29.51
C SER A 508 -8.44 -10.60 -30.53
N GLY A 509 -7.96 -11.82 -30.74
CA GLY A 509 -6.75 -12.08 -31.50
C GLY A 509 -5.56 -11.32 -30.90
N LYS A 510 -4.88 -10.50 -31.71
CA LYS A 510 -3.74 -9.68 -31.30
C LYS A 510 -4.10 -8.39 -30.56
N TRP A 511 -5.38 -8.09 -30.43
CA TRP A 511 -5.87 -6.87 -29.78
C TRP A 511 -6.26 -7.13 -28.32
N LYS A 512 -5.74 -6.31 -27.42
CA LYS A 512 -6.19 -6.20 -26.03
C LYS A 512 -6.75 -4.79 -25.84
N ARG A 513 -7.99 -4.69 -25.36
CA ARG A 513 -8.71 -3.43 -25.19
C ARG A 513 -9.24 -3.32 -23.79
N ASN A 514 -9.18 -2.12 -23.23
CA ASN A 514 -9.76 -1.82 -21.93
C ASN A 514 -10.47 -0.48 -21.98
N ILE A 515 -11.63 -0.44 -21.32
CA ILE A 515 -12.42 0.76 -21.08
C ILE A 515 -12.63 0.82 -19.57
N ASN A 516 -12.12 1.85 -18.93
CA ASN A 516 -12.33 2.07 -17.50
C ASN A 516 -13.07 3.39 -17.32
N TRP A 517 -14.19 3.35 -16.61
CA TRP A 517 -14.91 4.52 -16.18
C TRP A 517 -14.96 4.56 -14.67
N ILE A 518 -14.53 5.67 -14.07
CA ILE A 518 -14.62 5.92 -12.64
C ILE A 518 -15.35 7.22 -12.39
N ALA A 519 -16.27 7.22 -11.42
CA ALA A 519 -16.95 8.43 -10.98
C ALA A 519 -16.89 8.55 -9.46
N LYS A 520 -16.69 9.79 -9.00
CA LYS A 520 -16.65 10.15 -7.58
C LYS A 520 -17.60 11.30 -7.30
N SER A 521 -18.32 11.22 -6.18
CA SER A 521 -19.24 12.29 -5.76
C SER A 521 -18.46 13.53 -5.33
N ARG A 522 -19.17 14.65 -5.21
CA ARG A 522 -18.65 15.86 -4.57
C ARG A 522 -18.10 15.59 -3.18
N SER A 523 -17.15 16.40 -2.75
CA SER A 523 -16.58 16.43 -1.40
C SER A 523 -16.30 17.89 -0.99
N TRP A 524 -15.93 18.09 0.26
CA TRP A 524 -15.44 19.38 0.77
C TRP A 524 -13.93 19.36 0.87
N ASP A 525 -13.27 20.50 0.67
CA ASP A 525 -11.81 20.56 0.78
C ASP A 525 -11.33 20.42 2.23
N GLN A 526 -12.04 20.97 3.18
CA GLN A 526 -11.70 21.01 4.60
C GLN A 526 -12.68 20.21 5.47
N ASP A 527 -12.24 19.84 6.68
CA ASP A 527 -13.06 19.11 7.66
C ASP A 527 -14.12 19.99 8.35
N SER A 528 -14.08 21.29 8.16
CA SER A 528 -14.99 22.28 8.73
C SER A 528 -15.36 23.32 7.66
N ASN A 529 -16.34 24.15 7.96
CA ASN A 529 -16.72 25.25 7.07
C ASN A 529 -15.62 26.33 6.93
N THR A 530 -14.55 26.20 7.68
CA THR A 530 -13.39 27.07 7.59
C THR A 530 -12.11 26.24 7.54
N ASN A 531 -11.13 26.65 6.73
CA ASN A 531 -9.78 26.10 6.81
C ASN A 531 -9.07 26.61 8.07
N GLY A 532 -7.89 26.05 8.39
CA GLY A 532 -7.05 26.51 9.50
C GLY A 532 -6.60 27.97 9.41
N TRP A 533 -6.82 28.62 8.26
CA TRP A 533 -6.51 30.02 7.96
C TRP A 533 -7.74 30.94 8.01
N GLY A 534 -8.90 30.43 8.49
CA GLY A 534 -10.14 31.20 8.62
C GLY A 534 -10.94 31.37 7.32
N GLN A 535 -10.53 30.71 6.22
CA GLN A 535 -11.28 30.73 4.96
C GLN A 535 -12.39 29.69 4.96
N THR A 536 -13.51 29.98 4.28
CA THR A 536 -14.61 29.04 4.13
C THR A 536 -14.17 27.83 3.29
N ALA A 537 -14.52 26.64 3.75
CA ALA A 537 -14.24 25.40 2.99
C ALA A 537 -14.94 25.43 1.63
N ALA A 538 -14.19 25.09 0.58
CA ALA A 538 -14.73 25.02 -0.77
C ALA A 538 -15.33 23.66 -1.05
N GLU A 539 -16.42 23.62 -1.81
CA GLU A 539 -16.96 22.39 -2.36
C GLU A 539 -16.13 21.96 -3.58
N LEU A 540 -15.60 20.75 -3.54
CA LEU A 540 -14.98 20.09 -4.67
C LEU A 540 -16.05 19.34 -5.46
N GLY A 541 -16.24 19.70 -6.72
CA GLY A 541 -17.25 19.10 -7.59
C GLY A 541 -17.03 17.61 -7.81
N GLY A 542 -18.12 16.85 -7.95
CA GLY A 542 -18.04 15.45 -8.38
C GLY A 542 -17.56 15.34 -9.83
N TYR A 543 -16.92 14.23 -10.15
CA TYR A 543 -16.37 14.01 -11.50
C TYR A 543 -16.49 12.56 -11.95
N GLY A 544 -16.47 12.38 -13.28
CA GLY A 544 -16.37 11.10 -13.95
C GLY A 544 -15.26 11.12 -14.99
N LEU A 545 -14.40 10.10 -14.97
CA LEU A 545 -13.27 9.95 -15.88
C LEU A 545 -13.46 8.72 -16.74
N LEU A 546 -13.31 8.87 -18.04
CA LEU A 546 -13.25 7.76 -18.99
C LEU A 546 -11.80 7.54 -19.41
N ASN A 547 -11.30 6.33 -19.20
CA ASN A 547 -9.96 5.93 -19.60
C ASN A 547 -10.06 4.80 -20.63
N LEU A 548 -9.26 4.89 -21.67
CA LEU A 548 -9.23 3.94 -22.78
C LEU A 548 -7.81 3.41 -22.95
N SER A 549 -7.67 2.12 -23.11
CA SER A 549 -6.39 1.48 -23.41
C SER A 549 -6.55 0.48 -24.55
N THR A 550 -5.60 0.45 -25.44
CA THR A 550 -5.51 -0.59 -26.47
C THR A 550 -4.07 -1.01 -26.65
N ARG A 551 -3.85 -2.30 -26.83
CA ARG A 551 -2.55 -2.90 -27.16
C ARG A 551 -2.71 -3.80 -28.36
N TYR A 552 -1.74 -3.78 -29.25
CA TYR A 552 -1.65 -4.67 -30.39
C TYR A 552 -0.33 -5.45 -30.34
N ASP A 553 -0.41 -6.77 -30.29
CA ASP A 553 0.75 -7.66 -30.28
C ASP A 553 1.10 -8.00 -31.76
N PHE A 554 2.13 -7.35 -32.30
CA PHE A 554 2.61 -7.61 -33.68
C PHE A 554 3.17 -9.04 -33.82
N THR A 555 4.03 -9.39 -32.87
CA THR A 555 4.59 -10.73 -32.66
C THR A 555 4.38 -11.15 -31.21
N GLU A 556 4.88 -12.29 -30.82
CA GLU A 556 4.91 -12.72 -29.41
C GLU A 556 5.80 -11.77 -28.57
N ASP A 557 6.82 -11.18 -29.20
CA ASP A 557 7.81 -10.36 -28.53
C ASP A 557 7.53 -8.86 -28.62
N LEU A 558 6.93 -8.40 -29.74
CA LEU A 558 6.75 -6.99 -30.02
C LEU A 558 5.30 -6.56 -29.92
N SER A 559 5.04 -5.54 -29.10
CA SER A 559 3.72 -4.92 -28.99
C SER A 559 3.78 -3.41 -28.90
N ILE A 560 2.72 -2.78 -29.37
CA ILE A 560 2.49 -1.34 -29.24
C ILE A 560 1.23 -1.12 -28.45
N TYR A 561 1.22 -0.10 -27.58
CA TYR A 561 0.04 0.28 -26.83
C TYR A 561 -0.25 1.77 -26.88
N LEU A 562 -1.52 2.11 -26.78
CA LEU A 562 -2.03 3.48 -26.71
C LEU A 562 -2.95 3.58 -25.51
N ASN A 563 -2.60 4.46 -24.55
CA ASN A 563 -3.40 4.77 -23.38
C ASN A 563 -3.92 6.21 -23.50
N ARG A 564 -5.21 6.40 -23.23
CA ARG A 564 -5.87 7.70 -23.18
C ARG A 564 -6.58 7.84 -21.84
N ASN A 565 -6.00 8.58 -20.91
CA ASN A 565 -6.62 8.87 -19.62
C ASN A 565 -7.45 10.16 -19.73
N ASN A 566 -8.56 10.22 -18.95
CA ASN A 566 -9.52 11.32 -18.97
C ASN A 566 -9.93 11.68 -20.41
N ALA A 567 -10.36 10.69 -21.19
CA ALA A 567 -10.60 10.83 -22.64
C ALA A 567 -11.62 11.93 -22.99
N LEU A 568 -12.54 12.26 -22.06
CA LEU A 568 -13.55 13.31 -22.20
C LEU A 568 -13.06 14.70 -21.78
N ASP A 569 -11.80 14.84 -21.39
CA ASP A 569 -11.16 16.10 -20.97
C ASP A 569 -11.89 16.80 -19.83
N LYS A 570 -12.33 16.01 -18.84
CA LYS A 570 -13.03 16.54 -17.67
C LYS A 570 -12.08 17.36 -16.80
N ASN A 571 -12.39 18.62 -16.55
CA ASN A 571 -11.75 19.43 -15.52
C ASN A 571 -12.30 19.03 -14.15
N TYR A 572 -11.41 18.76 -13.22
CA TYR A 572 -11.76 18.42 -11.83
C TYR A 572 -10.63 18.80 -10.89
N GLU A 573 -10.94 18.92 -9.61
CA GLU A 573 -9.96 19.19 -8.55
C GLU A 573 -10.12 18.13 -7.45
N MET A 574 -9.01 17.73 -6.86
CA MET A 574 -8.95 16.86 -5.68
C MET A 574 -8.62 17.65 -4.41
N ALA A 575 -8.11 18.86 -4.57
CA ALA A 575 -7.86 19.88 -3.56
C ALA A 575 -8.10 21.24 -4.20
N THR A 576 -8.69 22.17 -3.46
CA THR A 576 -9.01 23.52 -3.94
C THR A 576 -7.76 24.25 -4.41
N GLY A 577 -7.81 24.80 -5.63
CA GLY A 577 -6.72 25.54 -6.22
C GLY A 577 -5.65 24.70 -6.89
N TYR A 578 -5.77 23.36 -6.85
CA TYR A 578 -4.84 22.46 -7.53
C TYR A 578 -5.48 21.87 -8.78
N LYS A 579 -4.85 22.12 -9.93
CA LYS A 579 -5.23 21.54 -11.20
C LYS A 579 -4.91 20.06 -11.25
N THR A 580 -5.66 19.33 -12.06
CA THR A 580 -5.36 17.93 -12.42
C THR A 580 -5.01 17.86 -13.91
N PRO A 581 -4.24 16.86 -14.35
CA PRO A 581 -4.01 16.66 -15.77
C PRO A 581 -5.36 16.50 -16.49
N GLY A 582 -5.60 17.27 -17.53
CA GLY A 582 -6.71 17.08 -18.45
C GLY A 582 -6.59 15.72 -19.15
N LYS A 583 -7.06 15.63 -20.39
CA LYS A 583 -6.84 14.42 -21.20
C LYS A 583 -5.35 14.21 -21.44
N THR A 584 -4.85 13.02 -21.18
CA THR A 584 -3.48 12.61 -21.50
C THR A 584 -3.48 11.41 -22.44
N THR A 585 -2.50 11.36 -23.32
CA THR A 585 -2.31 10.26 -24.26
C THR A 585 -0.87 9.77 -24.10
N THR A 586 -0.69 8.46 -24.07
CA THR A 586 0.64 7.82 -24.05
C THR A 586 0.67 6.74 -25.12
N LEU A 587 1.67 6.81 -26.01
CA LEU A 587 2.01 5.78 -26.98
C LEU A 587 3.28 5.09 -26.50
N GLY A 588 3.27 3.76 -26.48
CA GLY A 588 4.44 3.01 -26.05
C GLY A 588 4.62 1.71 -26.83
N LEU A 589 5.83 1.19 -26.73
CA LEU A 589 6.30 -0.03 -27.36
C LEU A 589 6.94 -0.91 -26.27
N THR A 590 6.61 -2.19 -26.29
CA THR A 590 7.27 -3.21 -25.46
C THR A 590 7.91 -4.24 -26.39
N TYR A 591 9.18 -4.55 -26.17
CA TYR A 591 9.91 -5.62 -26.85
C TYR A 591 10.47 -6.60 -25.79
N ASN A 592 10.12 -7.87 -25.93
CA ASN A 592 10.61 -8.98 -25.10
C ASN A 592 11.65 -9.78 -25.89
N PHE A 593 12.67 -10.33 -25.25
CA PHE A 593 13.74 -11.11 -25.91
C PHE A 593 14.44 -12.05 -24.93
#